data_5727b06b681fc17ace26a56c40c03ed0
#
_entry.id   5727b06b681fc17ace26a56c40c03ed0
#
_cell.length_a   1.000
_cell.length_b   1.000
_cell.length_c   1.000
_cell.angle_alpha   90.00
_cell.angle_beta   90.00
_cell.angle_gamma   90.00
#
_symmetry.space_group_name_H-M   'P 1'
#
loop_
_entity.id
_entity.type
_entity.pdbx_description
1 polymer ?
#
loop_
_entity_poly.entity_id
_entity_poly.type
_entity_poly.pdbx_seq_one_letter_code
_entity_poly.pdbx_strand_id
1 'polypeptide(L)'
;MRMPRSGLDNPPSTLPSPFADALDPAFRAALAQQVASLSPMAGVLSASDWAMHLAASPGKCLDLLRLALQKGDALLRYATEEAIDQFELLPDGVQGPQGAQGAAKEGQAAATPAPPRHPSAKPPTQDPRFAAPEWQQWPFNVLQQSFSLTEEWWAAATRGVWGVDKHHEDIVAFAARQMLDVFSPGNQLLTNPVALQRTREQGGMNLVQGALNALDDGRRTLAGEPPAGAENFAAGQNLAVTPGKVVLKNHLIELLQYAPTTEAVHPEPILITPAWIMKYYILDLSPHNSLVKYLVDHGYTVFCISWKNPTAEDRDMSLDDYLNLGFRAALAAVNAIVPERKVHAVGYCLGGTLLAIAAAAMARDGDERLATMTLFAAQTDFTEPGELALFIDESQLSLLEAQMNVTGYLRAEQMAGAFQMLRSYDLLWSRMVNDYLLGERRPLNDLMAWNADGTRMPATMHTQYLRRLFLDDDLSEGRYHVDDKPVSLGRITLPTFMVGTETDHVAPWRSVHKLHYLSPAEITFALTSGGHNAGIVSPPGNPHRHHRILTRPAGGNYVDPDDWLALAELRPDSWWPSWLAWLEAHAGAPVAPPAMGAKGYPPLGEAPGTYVLQK
;
A
#
# COMPACT_ATOMS: atom_id res chain seq x y z
N MET A 1 -5.77 16.25 23.80
CA MET A 1 -5.21 17.57 24.11
C MET A 1 -3.71 17.40 24.28
N ARG A 2 -2.97 17.42 23.16
CA ARG A 2 -1.49 17.33 23.18
C ARG A 2 -0.95 18.70 23.56
N MET A 3 -0.08 18.77 24.55
CA MET A 3 0.65 20.00 24.88
C MET A 3 1.55 20.37 23.67
N PRO A 4 1.71 21.66 23.33
CA PRO A 4 2.65 22.06 22.32
C PRO A 4 4.04 21.65 22.76
N ARG A 5 4.75 20.87 21.95
CA ARG A 5 6.17 20.61 22.14
C ARG A 5 6.87 21.96 21.96
N SER A 6 7.36 22.51 23.04
CA SER A 6 8.27 23.64 23.00
C SER A 6 9.45 23.25 22.14
N GLY A 7 9.66 23.96 21.04
CA GLY A 7 10.90 23.88 20.29
C GLY A 7 12.06 24.12 21.25
N LEU A 8 12.77 23.08 21.59
CA LEU A 8 14.12 23.21 22.11
C LEU A 8 14.97 23.60 20.91
N ASP A 9 15.03 24.92 20.64
CA ASP A 9 16.14 25.47 19.91
C ASP A 9 17.41 24.99 20.61
N ASN A 10 18.08 24.00 20.03
CA ASN A 10 19.42 23.66 20.43
C ASN A 10 20.22 24.95 20.34
N PRO A 11 20.87 25.41 21.41
CA PRO A 11 21.72 26.58 21.32
C PRO A 11 22.73 26.33 20.20
N PRO A 12 22.99 27.30 19.33
CA PRO A 12 23.95 27.11 18.24
C PRO A 12 25.26 26.63 18.87
N SER A 13 25.72 25.46 18.43
CA SER A 13 27.03 24.94 18.86
C SER A 13 28.08 25.95 18.47
N THR A 14 28.73 26.55 19.42
CA THR A 14 29.62 27.72 19.26
C THR A 14 30.95 27.39 18.57
N LEU A 15 31.13 26.14 18.08
CA LEU A 15 32.30 25.75 17.29
C LEU A 15 31.86 24.84 16.14
N PRO A 16 32.12 25.21 14.88
CA PRO A 16 31.98 24.28 13.76
C PRO A 16 32.96 23.12 14.01
N SER A 17 32.44 21.88 14.03
CA SER A 17 33.24 20.68 14.10
C SER A 17 33.43 20.10 12.71
N PRO A 18 34.50 20.37 11.98
CA PRO A 18 34.71 19.88 10.63
C PRO A 18 34.76 18.35 10.55
N PHE A 19 35.02 17.68 11.67
CA PHE A 19 35.00 16.22 11.75
C PHE A 19 33.59 15.67 11.88
N ALA A 20 32.73 16.25 12.72
CA ALA A 20 31.34 15.84 12.83
C ALA A 20 30.59 16.07 11.52
N ASP A 21 30.77 17.24 10.90
CA ASP A 21 30.10 17.59 9.65
C ASP A 21 30.53 16.72 8.46
N ALA A 22 31.75 16.17 8.45
CA ALA A 22 32.27 15.35 7.37
C ALA A 22 32.13 13.83 7.63
N LEU A 23 32.42 13.36 8.87
CA LEU A 23 32.50 11.93 9.16
C LEU A 23 31.13 11.33 9.52
N ASP A 24 30.29 12.05 10.27
CA ASP A 24 29.01 11.50 10.71
C ASP A 24 28.05 11.22 9.55
N PRO A 25 27.85 12.09 8.57
CA PRO A 25 27.05 11.80 7.41
C PRO A 25 27.61 10.66 6.56
N ALA A 26 28.94 10.61 6.37
CA ALA A 26 29.60 9.54 5.62
C ALA A 26 29.44 8.17 6.30
N PHE A 27 29.60 8.11 7.64
CA PHE A 27 29.41 6.89 8.42
C PHE A 27 27.94 6.42 8.38
N ARG A 28 26.99 7.35 8.57
CA ARG A 28 25.56 7.04 8.50
C ARG A 28 25.16 6.55 7.12
N ALA A 29 25.67 7.15 6.05
CA ALA A 29 25.42 6.71 4.68
C ALA A 29 25.96 5.29 4.42
N ALA A 30 27.17 4.98 4.92
CA ALA A 30 27.73 3.63 4.84
C ALA A 30 26.91 2.62 5.65
N LEU A 31 26.48 2.98 6.85
CA LEU A 31 25.61 2.16 7.69
C LEU A 31 24.27 1.89 7.00
N ALA A 32 23.64 2.92 6.41
CA ALA A 32 22.37 2.77 5.70
C ALA A 32 22.42 1.75 4.55
N GLN A 33 23.56 1.66 3.86
CA GLN A 33 23.76 0.65 2.81
C GLN A 33 23.80 -0.77 3.35
N GLN A 34 24.36 -0.96 4.56
CA GLN A 34 24.48 -2.29 5.17
C GLN A 34 23.19 -2.80 5.80
N VAL A 35 22.34 -1.90 6.29
CA VAL A 35 21.10 -2.23 7.01
C VAL A 35 19.84 -2.07 6.15
N ALA A 36 19.98 -2.16 4.84
CA ALA A 36 18.87 -2.02 3.88
C ALA A 36 18.02 -0.75 4.12
N SER A 37 18.67 0.33 4.53
CA SER A 37 18.05 1.65 4.82
C SER A 37 17.09 1.67 6.03
N LEU A 38 17.12 0.66 6.88
CA LEU A 38 16.41 0.67 8.17
C LEU A 38 17.34 1.19 9.29
N SER A 39 16.86 2.10 10.13
CA SER A 39 17.63 2.64 11.23
C SER A 39 17.77 1.61 12.37
N PRO A 40 18.99 1.09 12.64
CA PRO A 40 19.21 0.25 13.81
C PRO A 40 18.90 0.97 15.12
N MET A 41 19.06 2.31 15.13
CA MET A 41 18.79 3.12 16.32
C MET A 41 17.30 3.16 16.63
N ALA A 42 16.43 3.33 15.63
CA ALA A 42 14.98 3.25 15.83
C ALA A 42 14.57 1.89 16.41
N GLY A 43 15.13 0.80 15.87
CA GLY A 43 14.86 -0.55 16.38
C GLY A 43 15.34 -0.76 17.83
N VAL A 44 16.56 -0.32 18.17
CA VAL A 44 17.11 -0.43 19.54
C VAL A 44 16.31 0.43 20.52
N LEU A 45 15.95 1.66 20.16
CA LEU A 45 15.16 2.55 21.01
C LEU A 45 13.79 1.94 21.30
N SER A 46 13.08 1.47 20.27
CA SER A 46 11.75 0.87 20.40
C SER A 46 11.79 -0.41 21.23
N ALA A 47 12.76 -1.30 20.97
CA ALA A 47 12.91 -2.54 21.72
C ALA A 47 13.29 -2.28 23.19
N SER A 48 14.15 -1.28 23.47
CA SER A 48 14.55 -0.92 24.82
C SER A 48 13.40 -0.29 25.60
N ASP A 49 12.64 0.61 24.98
CA ASP A 49 11.45 1.24 25.57
C ASP A 49 10.43 0.18 25.98
N TRP A 50 10.07 -0.71 25.05
CA TRP A 50 9.16 -1.82 25.31
C TRP A 50 9.68 -2.74 26.42
N ALA A 51 10.95 -3.17 26.36
CA ALA A 51 11.48 -4.14 27.31
C ALA A 51 11.57 -3.58 28.74
N MET A 52 11.97 -2.31 28.90
CA MET A 52 12.05 -1.65 30.20
C MET A 52 10.65 -1.46 30.83
N HIS A 53 9.68 -1.02 30.04
CA HIS A 53 8.31 -0.84 30.53
C HIS A 53 7.62 -2.18 30.82
N LEU A 54 7.87 -3.22 30.02
CA LEU A 54 7.38 -4.57 30.29
C LEU A 54 7.99 -5.12 31.61
N ALA A 55 9.30 -4.96 31.81
CA ALA A 55 9.95 -5.36 33.06
C ALA A 55 9.42 -4.61 34.29
N ALA A 56 9.00 -3.35 34.11
CA ALA A 56 8.37 -2.54 35.15
C ALA A 56 6.86 -2.82 35.31
N SER A 57 6.27 -3.75 34.55
CA SER A 57 4.84 -4.08 34.53
C SER A 57 4.60 -5.53 35.01
N PRO A 58 4.76 -5.85 36.31
CA PRO A 58 4.65 -7.23 36.82
C PRO A 58 3.27 -7.84 36.58
N GLY A 59 2.20 -7.04 36.61
CA GLY A 59 0.84 -7.50 36.29
C GLY A 59 0.73 -8.02 34.84
N LYS A 60 1.25 -7.25 33.87
CA LYS A 60 1.32 -7.65 32.47
C LYS A 60 2.16 -8.93 32.28
N CYS A 61 3.28 -9.04 32.97
CA CYS A 61 4.12 -10.24 32.94
C CYS A 61 3.37 -11.47 33.46
N LEU A 62 2.60 -11.35 34.55
CA LEU A 62 1.77 -12.42 35.08
C LEU A 62 0.64 -12.81 34.12
N ASP A 63 -0.03 -11.85 33.48
CA ASP A 63 -1.05 -12.10 32.48
C ASP A 63 -0.47 -12.82 31.25
N LEU A 64 0.72 -12.45 30.79
CA LEU A 64 1.43 -13.13 29.70
C LEU A 64 1.81 -14.58 30.08
N LEU A 65 2.29 -14.79 31.31
CA LEU A 65 2.59 -16.14 31.82
C LEU A 65 1.32 -16.98 31.87
N ARG A 66 0.21 -16.43 32.41
CA ARG A 66 -1.08 -17.11 32.45
C ARG A 66 -1.57 -17.46 31.05
N LEU A 67 -1.46 -16.51 30.10
CA LEU A 67 -1.82 -16.71 28.71
C LEU A 67 -0.98 -17.82 28.07
N ALA A 68 0.34 -17.85 28.31
CA ALA A 68 1.23 -18.90 27.82
C ALA A 68 0.82 -20.29 28.33
N LEU A 69 0.50 -20.40 29.63
CA LEU A 69 0.04 -21.66 30.24
C LEU A 69 -1.30 -22.10 29.65
N GLN A 70 -2.26 -21.17 29.46
CA GLN A 70 -3.55 -21.46 28.85
C GLN A 70 -3.41 -21.94 27.41
N LYS A 71 -2.55 -21.28 26.63
CA LYS A 71 -2.28 -21.66 25.24
C LYS A 71 -1.53 -22.99 25.15
N GLY A 72 -0.60 -23.24 26.04
CA GLY A 72 0.10 -24.52 26.16
C GLY A 72 -0.85 -25.67 26.48
N ASP A 73 -1.77 -25.50 27.46
CA ASP A 73 -2.80 -26.50 27.78
C ASP A 73 -3.75 -26.72 26.59
N ALA A 74 -4.20 -25.67 25.94
CA ALA A 74 -5.04 -25.76 24.74
C ALA A 74 -4.35 -26.54 23.61
N LEU A 75 -3.07 -26.28 23.36
CA LEU A 75 -2.28 -26.99 22.34
C LEU A 75 -2.10 -28.46 22.70
N LEU A 76 -1.81 -28.79 23.98
CA LEU A 76 -1.66 -30.16 24.43
C LEU A 76 -2.95 -30.96 24.29
N ARG A 77 -4.10 -30.37 24.67
CA ARG A 77 -5.43 -31.00 24.45
C ARG A 77 -5.69 -31.26 22.99
N TYR A 78 -5.51 -30.22 22.13
CA TYR A 78 -5.72 -30.35 20.71
C TYR A 78 -4.82 -31.44 20.09
N ALA A 79 -3.53 -31.45 20.41
CA ALA A 79 -2.59 -32.44 19.91
C ALA A 79 -2.92 -33.88 20.39
N THR A 80 -3.43 -34.00 21.61
CA THR A 80 -3.84 -35.30 22.16
C THR A 80 -5.11 -35.82 21.48
N GLU A 81 -6.13 -34.98 21.31
CA GLU A 81 -7.37 -35.32 20.61
C GLU A 81 -7.07 -35.75 19.16
N GLU A 82 -6.29 -35.00 18.42
CA GLU A 82 -5.88 -35.31 17.04
C GLU A 82 -5.06 -36.61 16.95
N ALA A 83 -4.19 -36.87 17.92
CA ALA A 83 -3.43 -38.13 17.97
C ALA A 83 -4.33 -39.33 18.22
N ILE A 84 -5.33 -39.24 19.11
CA ILE A 84 -6.29 -40.29 19.39
C ILE A 84 -7.14 -40.60 18.15
N ASP A 85 -7.67 -39.54 17.48
CA ASP A 85 -8.47 -39.72 16.26
C ASP A 85 -7.66 -40.43 15.14
N GLN A 86 -6.37 -40.14 15.03
CA GLN A 86 -5.49 -40.85 14.09
C GLN A 86 -5.27 -42.33 14.45
N PHE A 87 -5.16 -42.65 15.75
CA PHE A 87 -4.98 -44.05 16.18
C PHE A 87 -6.28 -44.86 16.03
N GLU A 88 -7.45 -44.26 16.17
CA GLU A 88 -8.74 -44.91 15.95
C GLU A 88 -9.06 -45.19 14.48
N LEU A 89 -8.41 -44.45 13.56
CA LEU A 89 -8.54 -44.60 12.10
C LEU A 89 -7.60 -45.66 11.51
N LEU A 90 -6.68 -46.25 12.32
CA LEU A 90 -5.84 -47.37 11.85
C LEU A 90 -6.69 -48.63 11.78
N PRO A 91 -6.76 -49.32 10.62
CA PRO A 91 -7.54 -50.53 10.51
C PRO A 91 -7.00 -51.58 11.48
N ASP A 92 -7.93 -52.24 12.22
CA ASP A 92 -7.66 -53.38 13.13
C ASP A 92 -6.82 -54.45 12.43
N GLY A 93 -5.52 -54.41 12.59
CA GLY A 93 -4.57 -55.24 11.83
C GLY A 93 -3.35 -55.70 12.60
N VAL A 94 -3.38 -55.74 13.95
CA VAL A 94 -2.39 -56.52 14.73
C VAL A 94 -3.14 -57.20 15.88
N GLN A 95 -3.77 -58.35 15.61
CA GLN A 95 -4.23 -59.25 16.65
C GLN A 95 -3.03 -59.99 17.26
N GLY A 96 -2.77 -59.73 18.54
CA GLY A 96 -1.94 -60.59 19.36
C GLY A 96 -2.62 -61.95 19.57
N PRO A 97 -1.90 -63.05 19.99
CA PRO A 97 -2.37 -64.41 19.93
C PRO A 97 -3.60 -64.66 20.79
N GLN A 98 -4.62 -65.26 20.17
CA GLN A 98 -5.89 -65.69 20.77
C GLN A 98 -5.72 -66.75 21.83
N GLY A 99 -6.27 -66.51 22.98
CA GLY A 99 -6.65 -67.55 23.97
C GLY A 99 -8.17 -67.64 24.03
N ALA A 100 -8.66 -68.90 23.90
CA ALA A 100 -9.98 -69.38 23.57
C ALA A 100 -11.14 -69.01 24.50
N GLN A 101 -12.36 -69.12 23.92
CA GLN A 101 -13.64 -69.62 24.39
C GLN A 101 -14.71 -68.63 24.84
N GLY A 102 -15.89 -68.81 24.20
CA GLY A 102 -17.18 -68.67 24.83
C GLY A 102 -18.33 -68.01 24.06
N ALA A 103 -19.07 -68.82 23.38
CA ALA A 103 -20.37 -68.66 22.73
C ALA A 103 -21.34 -67.53 23.12
N ALA A 104 -21.99 -67.01 22.08
CA ALA A 104 -23.40 -66.63 21.89
C ALA A 104 -24.04 -65.52 22.75
N LYS A 105 -24.44 -64.42 22.02
CA LYS A 105 -25.87 -64.12 21.82
C LYS A 105 -26.02 -62.88 20.91
N GLU A 106 -26.89 -63.05 19.93
CA GLU A 106 -27.47 -61.98 19.12
C GLU A 106 -28.20 -60.96 20.01
N GLY A 107 -27.95 -59.69 19.73
CA GLY A 107 -28.68 -58.57 20.30
C GLY A 107 -28.32 -57.33 19.56
N GLN A 108 -29.16 -56.91 18.59
CA GLN A 108 -29.09 -55.59 17.97
C GLN A 108 -29.09 -54.53 19.07
N ALA A 109 -27.96 -53.90 19.30
CA ALA A 109 -27.88 -52.66 20.07
C ALA A 109 -27.80 -51.49 19.06
N ALA A 110 -28.82 -50.64 19.14
CA ALA A 110 -28.90 -49.38 18.42
C ALA A 110 -27.60 -48.56 18.67
N ALA A 111 -27.00 -48.08 17.60
CA ALA A 111 -25.86 -47.18 17.66
C ALA A 111 -26.25 -45.97 18.52
N THR A 112 -25.61 -45.84 19.67
CA THR A 112 -25.68 -44.64 20.49
C THR A 112 -25.07 -43.48 19.66
N PRO A 113 -25.78 -42.35 19.50
CA PRO A 113 -25.17 -41.20 18.81
C PRO A 113 -23.92 -40.78 19.60
N ALA A 114 -22.83 -40.59 18.90
CA ALA A 114 -21.61 -40.07 19.48
C ALA A 114 -21.93 -38.77 20.26
N PRO A 115 -21.33 -38.55 21.44
CA PRO A 115 -21.56 -37.34 22.20
C PRO A 115 -21.22 -36.11 21.33
N PRO A 116 -21.99 -35.02 21.44
CA PRO A 116 -21.72 -33.82 20.66
C PRO A 116 -20.30 -33.35 20.95
N ARG A 117 -19.50 -33.20 19.89
CA ARG A 117 -18.14 -32.64 19.97
C ARG A 117 -18.20 -31.34 20.75
N HIS A 118 -17.47 -31.25 21.86
CA HIS A 118 -17.34 -30.02 22.60
C HIS A 118 -16.69 -28.97 21.68
N PRO A 119 -17.20 -27.72 21.60
CA PRO A 119 -16.63 -26.67 20.78
C PRO A 119 -15.38 -26.05 21.44
N SER A 120 -14.36 -26.88 21.71
CA SER A 120 -13.07 -26.39 22.23
C SER A 120 -12.04 -26.15 21.12
N ALA A 121 -12.29 -26.58 19.90
CA ALA A 121 -11.50 -26.19 18.74
C ALA A 121 -12.11 -24.93 18.15
N LYS A 122 -11.40 -23.80 18.21
CA LYS A 122 -11.68 -22.67 17.30
C LYS A 122 -11.79 -23.25 15.88
N PRO A 123 -12.75 -22.79 15.05
CA PRO A 123 -12.83 -23.22 13.66
C PRO A 123 -11.46 -22.99 12.99
N PRO A 124 -11.11 -23.79 11.97
CA PRO A 124 -9.84 -23.66 11.28
C PRO A 124 -9.60 -22.19 10.97
N THR A 125 -8.42 -21.72 11.32
CA THR A 125 -8.05 -20.31 11.17
C THR A 125 -8.34 -19.88 9.73
N GLN A 126 -9.00 -18.75 9.53
CA GLN A 126 -9.21 -18.13 8.21
C GLN A 126 -7.89 -17.57 7.64
N ASP A 127 -6.76 -18.04 8.14
CA ASP A 127 -5.44 -17.60 7.72
C ASP A 127 -5.12 -18.20 6.34
N PRO A 128 -4.94 -17.36 5.31
CA PRO A 128 -4.65 -17.80 3.95
C PRO A 128 -3.40 -18.67 3.85
N ARG A 129 -2.44 -18.52 4.77
CA ARG A 129 -1.20 -19.33 4.81
C ARG A 129 -1.47 -20.82 4.98
N PHE A 130 -2.56 -21.16 5.67
CA PHE A 130 -2.92 -22.51 6.08
C PHE A 130 -4.28 -22.96 5.51
N ALA A 131 -4.73 -22.32 4.43
CA ALA A 131 -6.05 -22.60 3.85
C ALA A 131 -6.12 -23.94 3.08
N ALA A 132 -4.96 -24.47 2.64
CA ALA A 132 -4.93 -25.71 1.88
C ALA A 132 -5.34 -26.92 2.75
N PRO A 133 -6.11 -27.92 2.20
CA PRO A 133 -6.61 -29.05 2.97
C PRO A 133 -5.51 -29.94 3.57
N GLU A 134 -4.33 -29.95 3.02
CA GLU A 134 -3.16 -30.67 3.52
C GLU A 134 -2.76 -30.26 4.94
N TRP A 135 -3.04 -29.01 5.31
CA TRP A 135 -2.79 -28.50 6.66
C TRP A 135 -3.71 -29.11 7.72
N GLN A 136 -4.81 -29.75 7.33
CA GLN A 136 -5.71 -30.42 8.28
C GLN A 136 -5.20 -31.82 8.69
N GLN A 137 -4.11 -32.30 8.07
CA GLN A 137 -3.54 -33.60 8.36
C GLN A 137 -2.55 -33.53 9.54
N TRP A 138 -2.57 -34.54 10.40
CA TRP A 138 -1.56 -34.68 11.44
C TRP A 138 -0.18 -34.98 10.82
N PRO A 139 0.93 -34.38 11.28
CA PRO A 139 1.09 -33.46 12.42
C PRO A 139 0.99 -31.98 12.03
N PHE A 140 0.64 -31.64 10.78
CA PHE A 140 0.70 -30.27 10.24
C PHE A 140 -0.37 -29.37 10.85
N ASN A 141 -1.56 -29.91 11.18
CA ASN A 141 -2.60 -29.21 11.90
C ASN A 141 -2.13 -28.77 13.32
N VAL A 142 -1.36 -29.61 14.01
CA VAL A 142 -0.77 -29.26 15.32
C VAL A 142 0.31 -28.20 15.16
N LEU A 143 1.16 -28.27 14.12
CA LEU A 143 2.17 -27.26 13.82
C LEU A 143 1.52 -25.90 13.51
N GLN A 144 0.49 -25.87 12.67
CA GLN A 144 -0.30 -24.67 12.38
C GLN A 144 -0.88 -24.07 13.66
N GLN A 145 -1.55 -24.90 14.48
CA GLN A 145 -2.17 -24.43 15.72
C GLN A 145 -1.13 -23.88 16.70
N SER A 146 0.02 -24.56 16.83
CA SER A 146 1.14 -24.09 17.66
C SER A 146 1.65 -22.72 17.21
N PHE A 147 1.81 -22.54 15.90
CA PHE A 147 2.26 -21.29 15.34
C PHE A 147 1.24 -20.16 15.57
N SER A 148 -0.05 -20.39 15.31
CA SER A 148 -1.10 -19.41 15.55
C SER A 148 -1.22 -18.99 17.02
N LEU A 149 -1.10 -19.93 17.96
CA LEU A 149 -1.08 -19.64 19.39
C LEU A 149 0.16 -18.81 19.81
N THR A 150 1.29 -19.04 19.14
CA THR A 150 2.53 -18.27 19.35
C THR A 150 2.36 -16.85 18.83
N GLU A 151 1.78 -16.66 17.64
CA GLU A 151 1.46 -15.32 17.10
C GLU A 151 0.54 -14.54 18.04
N GLU A 152 -0.54 -15.18 18.53
CA GLU A 152 -1.46 -14.55 19.48
C GLU A 152 -0.77 -14.15 20.79
N TRP A 153 0.15 -14.96 21.29
CA TRP A 153 0.93 -14.62 22.49
C TRP A 153 1.84 -13.43 22.26
N TRP A 154 2.57 -13.41 21.14
CA TRP A 154 3.44 -12.27 20.79
C TRP A 154 2.64 -10.99 20.54
N ALA A 155 1.48 -11.09 19.89
CA ALA A 155 0.57 -9.95 19.73
C ALA A 155 0.13 -9.37 21.08
N ALA A 156 -0.14 -10.23 22.07
CA ALA A 156 -0.45 -9.80 23.44
C ALA A 156 0.78 -9.24 24.16
N ALA A 157 1.99 -9.79 23.95
CA ALA A 157 3.23 -9.35 24.61
C ALA A 157 3.71 -7.99 24.13
N THR A 158 3.51 -7.70 22.85
CA THR A 158 4.02 -6.47 22.22
C THR A 158 3.02 -5.31 22.25
N ARG A 159 1.79 -5.51 22.72
CA ARG A 159 0.75 -4.48 22.77
C ARG A 159 0.20 -4.25 24.17
N GLY A 160 -0.21 -3.01 24.43
CA GLY A 160 -0.83 -2.61 25.70
C GLY A 160 0.11 -2.71 26.89
N VAL A 161 1.39 -2.50 26.71
CA VAL A 161 2.37 -2.33 27.79
C VAL A 161 2.33 -0.89 28.26
N TRP A 162 1.98 -0.67 29.51
CA TRP A 162 1.78 0.67 30.04
C TRP A 162 3.06 1.50 30.05
N GLY A 163 2.98 2.70 29.49
CA GLY A 163 4.08 3.67 29.43
C GLY A 163 4.92 3.62 28.15
N VAL A 164 4.79 2.56 27.32
CA VAL A 164 5.49 2.48 26.03
C VAL A 164 4.93 3.54 25.07
N ASP A 165 5.80 4.21 24.34
CA ASP A 165 5.39 5.10 23.25
C ASP A 165 4.67 4.30 22.17
N LYS A 166 3.58 4.86 21.64
CA LYS A 166 2.72 4.15 20.66
C LYS A 166 3.48 3.76 19.40
N HIS A 167 4.36 4.61 18.90
CA HIS A 167 5.17 4.33 17.72
C HIS A 167 6.17 3.18 18.00
N HIS A 168 6.81 3.18 19.18
CA HIS A 168 7.69 2.09 19.59
C HIS A 168 6.93 0.76 19.74
N GLU A 169 5.71 0.80 20.31
CA GLU A 169 4.85 -0.37 20.42
C GLU A 169 4.57 -0.97 19.04
N ASP A 170 4.21 -0.12 18.06
CA ASP A 170 3.89 -0.56 16.70
C ASP A 170 5.12 -1.13 15.98
N ILE A 171 6.30 -0.52 16.13
CA ILE A 171 7.56 -1.03 15.58
C ILE A 171 7.90 -2.40 16.18
N VAL A 172 7.80 -2.58 17.52
CA VAL A 172 8.11 -3.84 18.18
C VAL A 172 7.11 -4.94 17.77
N ALA A 173 5.82 -4.62 17.71
CA ALA A 173 4.79 -5.55 17.26
C ALA A 173 5.01 -5.98 15.79
N PHE A 174 5.37 -5.05 14.93
CA PHE A 174 5.71 -5.32 13.54
C PHE A 174 6.96 -6.20 13.43
N ALA A 175 8.05 -5.86 14.13
CA ALA A 175 9.28 -6.63 14.11
C ALA A 175 9.08 -8.07 14.63
N ALA A 176 8.29 -8.24 15.70
CA ALA A 176 7.93 -9.56 16.22
C ALA A 176 7.16 -10.39 15.18
N ARG A 177 6.19 -9.79 14.47
CA ARG A 177 5.47 -10.46 13.37
C ARG A 177 6.41 -10.87 12.24
N GLN A 178 7.31 -9.97 11.79
CA GLN A 178 8.29 -10.28 10.75
C GLN A 178 9.21 -11.44 11.17
N MET A 179 9.65 -11.46 12.43
CA MET A 179 10.47 -12.55 12.95
C MET A 179 9.70 -13.88 12.99
N LEU A 180 8.44 -13.87 13.39
CA LEU A 180 7.59 -15.06 13.38
C LEU A 180 7.37 -15.58 11.96
N ASP A 181 7.15 -14.70 10.97
CA ASP A 181 6.98 -15.09 9.58
C ASP A 181 8.20 -15.87 9.03
N VAL A 182 9.42 -15.51 9.45
CA VAL A 182 10.63 -16.29 9.11
C VAL A 182 10.52 -17.73 9.58
N PHE A 183 9.94 -17.97 10.74
CA PHE A 183 9.76 -19.30 11.35
C PHE A 183 8.40 -19.93 11.07
N SER A 184 7.58 -19.31 10.22
CA SER A 184 6.28 -19.87 9.85
C SER A 184 6.45 -21.26 9.22
N PRO A 185 5.71 -22.29 9.71
CA PRO A 185 5.79 -23.64 9.15
C PRO A 185 5.40 -23.68 7.66
N GLY A 186 4.60 -22.72 7.19
CA GLY A 186 4.25 -22.58 5.78
C GLY A 186 5.41 -22.18 4.88
N ASN A 187 6.43 -21.54 5.42
CA ASN A 187 7.58 -21.03 4.68
C ASN A 187 8.76 -22.01 4.60
N GLN A 188 8.67 -23.17 5.26
CA GLN A 188 9.76 -24.12 5.36
C GLN A 188 9.41 -25.43 4.66
N LEU A 189 10.33 -25.98 3.85
CA LEU A 189 10.09 -27.20 3.08
C LEU A 189 9.62 -28.38 3.94
N LEU A 190 10.28 -28.62 5.09
CA LEU A 190 10.02 -29.81 5.91
C LEU A 190 8.73 -29.72 6.74
N THR A 191 8.16 -28.54 6.91
CA THR A 191 6.96 -28.30 7.70
C THR A 191 5.77 -27.88 6.86
N ASN A 192 5.96 -27.63 5.56
CA ASN A 192 4.88 -27.28 4.64
C ASN A 192 4.32 -28.53 3.96
N PRO A 193 3.11 -29.00 4.32
CA PRO A 193 2.53 -30.23 3.76
C PRO A 193 2.27 -30.15 2.26
N VAL A 194 1.90 -28.97 1.76
CA VAL A 194 1.68 -28.74 0.31
C VAL A 194 2.96 -28.93 -0.46
N ALA A 195 4.08 -28.36 0.02
CA ALA A 195 5.40 -28.51 -0.60
C ALA A 195 5.90 -29.98 -0.52
N LEU A 196 5.69 -30.65 0.61
CA LEU A 196 6.04 -32.06 0.78
C LEU A 196 5.24 -32.98 -0.14
N GLN A 197 3.93 -32.73 -0.26
CA GLN A 197 3.08 -33.49 -1.17
C GLN A 197 3.51 -33.28 -2.62
N ARG A 198 3.71 -32.02 -3.05
CA ARG A 198 4.18 -31.70 -4.39
C ARG A 198 5.54 -32.37 -4.70
N THR A 199 6.46 -32.36 -3.73
CA THR A 199 7.77 -33.01 -3.88
C THR A 199 7.64 -34.51 -4.08
N ARG A 200 6.71 -35.16 -3.35
CA ARG A 200 6.44 -36.61 -3.53
C ARG A 200 5.82 -36.89 -4.89
N GLU A 201 4.81 -36.13 -5.29
CA GLU A 201 4.09 -36.31 -6.56
C GLU A 201 5.01 -36.11 -7.78
N GLN A 202 5.93 -35.15 -7.71
CA GLN A 202 6.84 -34.83 -8.80
C GLN A 202 8.24 -35.46 -8.68
N GLY A 203 8.45 -36.36 -7.70
CA GLY A 203 9.76 -36.98 -7.48
C GLY A 203 10.88 -35.98 -7.23
N GLY A 204 10.59 -34.82 -6.64
CA GLY A 204 11.55 -33.77 -6.33
C GLY A 204 11.78 -32.75 -7.47
N MET A 205 11.13 -32.87 -8.62
CA MET A 205 11.35 -31.97 -9.77
C MET A 205 10.89 -30.53 -9.47
N ASN A 206 9.88 -30.32 -8.60
CA ASN A 206 9.51 -29.00 -8.11
C ASN A 206 10.70 -28.27 -7.45
N LEU A 207 11.52 -28.97 -6.66
CA LEU A 207 12.68 -28.38 -5.99
C LEU A 207 13.82 -28.06 -6.99
N VAL A 208 14.00 -28.89 -8.02
CA VAL A 208 14.94 -28.59 -9.11
C VAL A 208 14.51 -27.33 -9.85
N GLN A 209 13.23 -27.25 -10.24
CA GLN A 209 12.70 -26.06 -10.90
C GLN A 209 12.76 -24.83 -9.97
N GLY A 210 12.46 -25.02 -8.69
CA GLY A 210 12.57 -23.95 -7.68
C GLY A 210 14.00 -23.43 -7.53
N ALA A 211 15.00 -24.32 -7.53
CA ALA A 211 16.40 -23.92 -7.50
C ALA A 211 16.80 -23.13 -8.76
N LEU A 212 16.33 -23.54 -9.95
CA LEU A 212 16.57 -22.80 -11.19
C LEU A 212 15.91 -21.41 -11.15
N ASN A 213 14.69 -21.31 -10.62
CA ASN A 213 14.01 -20.03 -10.41
C ASN A 213 14.82 -19.12 -9.47
N ALA A 214 15.30 -19.65 -8.34
CA ALA A 214 16.10 -18.89 -7.38
C ALA A 214 17.44 -18.41 -7.98
N LEU A 215 18.10 -19.25 -8.79
CA LEU A 215 19.34 -18.87 -9.49
C LEU A 215 19.09 -17.76 -10.53
N ASP A 216 18.00 -17.85 -11.29
CA ASP A 216 17.62 -16.80 -12.26
C ASP A 216 17.31 -15.48 -11.55
N ASP A 217 16.52 -15.50 -10.48
CA ASP A 217 16.19 -14.30 -9.71
C ASP A 217 17.43 -13.68 -9.05
N GLY A 218 18.35 -14.53 -8.52
CA GLY A 218 19.63 -14.08 -7.98
C GLY A 218 20.51 -13.41 -9.04
N ARG A 219 20.62 -14.02 -10.24
CA ARG A 219 21.34 -13.44 -11.38
C ARG A 219 20.75 -12.09 -11.79
N ARG A 220 19.42 -12.01 -11.94
CA ARG A 220 18.72 -10.77 -12.32
C ARG A 220 18.95 -9.66 -11.30
N THR A 221 18.84 -10.00 -10.01
CA THR A 221 19.08 -9.04 -8.92
C THR A 221 20.51 -8.50 -8.94
N LEU A 222 21.52 -9.37 -9.11
CA LEU A 222 22.92 -8.95 -9.21
C LEU A 222 23.22 -8.12 -10.46
N ALA A 223 22.51 -8.39 -11.56
CA ALA A 223 22.63 -7.63 -12.81
C ALA A 223 21.81 -6.33 -12.84
N GLY A 224 20.98 -6.06 -11.81
CA GLY A 224 20.03 -4.94 -11.82
C GLY A 224 18.94 -5.09 -12.88
N GLU A 225 18.64 -6.32 -13.29
CA GLU A 225 17.59 -6.62 -14.25
C GLU A 225 16.22 -6.70 -13.54
N PRO A 226 15.11 -6.33 -14.24
CA PRO A 226 13.77 -6.49 -13.70
C PRO A 226 13.43 -7.98 -13.45
N PRO A 227 12.43 -8.27 -12.60
CA PRO A 227 11.99 -9.63 -12.32
C PRO A 227 11.56 -10.37 -13.60
N ALA A 228 11.71 -11.69 -13.61
CA ALA A 228 11.35 -12.53 -14.75
C ALA A 228 9.88 -12.34 -15.13
N GLY A 229 9.62 -12.19 -16.43
CA GLY A 229 8.29 -11.89 -16.98
C GLY A 229 7.99 -10.41 -17.15
N ALA A 230 8.75 -9.48 -16.53
CA ALA A 230 8.57 -8.05 -16.72
C ALA A 230 8.95 -7.61 -18.16
N GLU A 231 9.81 -8.35 -18.84
CA GLU A 231 10.17 -8.16 -20.24
C GLU A 231 9.00 -8.31 -21.23
N ASN A 232 7.90 -8.92 -20.79
CA ASN A 232 6.68 -9.05 -21.59
C ASN A 232 5.83 -7.77 -21.58
N PHE A 233 6.20 -6.78 -20.78
CA PHE A 233 5.47 -5.53 -20.58
C PHE A 233 6.35 -4.33 -20.90
N ALA A 234 5.85 -3.43 -21.74
CA ALA A 234 6.58 -2.23 -22.11
C ALA A 234 5.61 -1.06 -22.33
N ALA A 235 5.91 0.07 -21.69
CA ALA A 235 5.18 1.32 -21.89
C ALA A 235 5.28 1.77 -23.37
N GLY A 236 4.15 2.12 -23.96
CA GLY A 236 4.02 2.46 -25.38
C GLY A 236 3.89 1.27 -26.33
N GLN A 237 3.92 0.02 -25.82
CA GLN A 237 3.69 -1.19 -26.63
C GLN A 237 2.44 -1.95 -26.21
N ASN A 238 2.32 -2.30 -24.95
CA ASN A 238 1.17 -3.00 -24.38
C ASN A 238 0.71 -2.42 -23.02
N LEU A 239 1.48 -1.49 -22.46
CA LEU A 239 1.10 -0.61 -21.35
C LEU A 239 1.18 0.83 -21.83
N ALA A 240 0.35 1.73 -21.26
CA ALA A 240 0.32 3.14 -21.60
C ALA A 240 0.14 3.36 -23.12
N VAL A 241 -0.83 2.68 -23.70
CA VAL A 241 -1.05 2.67 -25.17
C VAL A 241 -2.25 3.51 -25.63
N THR A 242 -2.92 4.22 -24.73
CA THR A 242 -4.00 5.15 -25.11
C THR A 242 -3.42 6.24 -25.99
N PRO A 243 -3.94 6.45 -27.22
CA PRO A 243 -3.38 7.39 -28.17
C PRO A 243 -3.43 8.83 -27.66
N GLY A 244 -2.38 9.59 -27.89
CA GLY A 244 -2.28 10.99 -27.45
C GLY A 244 -0.98 11.65 -27.88
N LYS A 245 -0.79 12.89 -27.45
CA LYS A 245 0.40 13.69 -27.75
C LYS A 245 0.99 14.27 -26.45
N VAL A 246 2.31 14.41 -26.41
CA VAL A 246 2.99 15.28 -25.44
C VAL A 246 2.76 16.72 -25.88
N VAL A 247 2.13 17.55 -25.05
CA VAL A 247 1.82 18.96 -25.37
C VAL A 247 2.60 19.95 -24.52
N LEU A 248 3.26 19.51 -23.46
CA LEU A 248 4.21 20.27 -22.66
C LEU A 248 5.35 19.36 -22.24
N LYS A 249 6.56 19.86 -22.28
CA LYS A 249 7.75 19.25 -21.69
C LYS A 249 8.57 20.32 -21.00
N ASN A 250 8.80 20.15 -19.71
CA ASN A 250 9.73 20.96 -18.93
C ASN A 250 10.73 20.05 -18.21
N HIS A 251 11.51 20.59 -17.28
CA HIS A 251 12.51 19.81 -16.55
C HIS A 251 11.91 18.65 -15.72
N LEU A 252 10.68 18.77 -15.23
CA LEU A 252 10.07 17.83 -14.28
C LEU A 252 8.96 16.97 -14.87
N ILE A 253 8.20 17.47 -15.85
CA ILE A 253 7.05 16.77 -16.42
C ILE A 253 7.04 16.77 -17.94
N GLU A 254 6.41 15.74 -18.50
CA GLU A 254 5.72 15.75 -19.79
C GLU A 254 4.21 15.74 -19.50
N LEU A 255 3.45 16.62 -20.19
CA LEU A 255 1.99 16.62 -20.11
C LEU A 255 1.44 15.92 -21.36
N LEU A 256 0.67 14.88 -21.14
CA LEU A 256 0.00 14.11 -22.18
C LEU A 256 -1.41 14.65 -22.38
N GLN A 257 -1.80 14.91 -23.63
CA GLN A 257 -3.19 15.11 -24.05
C GLN A 257 -3.62 13.91 -24.86
N TYR A 258 -4.68 13.23 -24.44
CA TYR A 258 -5.16 12.04 -25.14
C TYR A 258 -6.10 12.39 -26.29
N ALA A 259 -6.02 11.60 -27.36
CA ALA A 259 -6.82 11.81 -28.55
C ALA A 259 -8.28 11.46 -28.30
N PRO A 260 -9.25 12.29 -28.73
CA PRO A 260 -10.67 11.99 -28.55
C PRO A 260 -11.08 10.77 -29.37
N THR A 261 -11.97 9.94 -28.82
CA THR A 261 -12.59 8.79 -29.50
C THR A 261 -14.05 9.06 -29.85
N THR A 262 -14.62 10.19 -29.41
CA THR A 262 -16.01 10.60 -29.62
C THR A 262 -16.09 11.87 -30.46
N GLU A 263 -17.20 12.07 -31.18
CA GLU A 263 -17.45 13.26 -32.03
C GLU A 263 -17.67 14.54 -31.20
N ALA A 264 -18.13 14.39 -29.95
CA ALA A 264 -18.35 15.48 -29.01
C ALA A 264 -17.78 15.09 -27.65
N VAL A 265 -17.30 16.09 -26.91
CA VAL A 265 -16.71 15.93 -25.57
C VAL A 265 -17.34 16.89 -24.57
N HIS A 266 -17.32 16.55 -23.30
CA HIS A 266 -17.63 17.49 -22.21
C HIS A 266 -16.69 18.69 -22.26
N PRO A 267 -17.20 19.92 -22.01
CA PRO A 267 -16.40 21.13 -22.19
C PRO A 267 -15.29 21.30 -21.15
N GLU A 268 -15.48 20.74 -19.93
CA GLU A 268 -14.51 20.77 -18.86
C GLU A 268 -13.51 19.61 -19.03
N PRO A 269 -12.21 19.90 -19.30
CA PRO A 269 -11.21 18.85 -19.42
C PRO A 269 -10.85 18.25 -18.05
N ILE A 270 -10.35 17.03 -18.07
CA ILE A 270 -9.79 16.36 -16.90
C ILE A 270 -8.27 16.50 -16.89
N LEU A 271 -7.69 16.96 -15.78
CA LEU A 271 -6.25 16.96 -15.51
C LEU A 271 -5.92 15.97 -14.42
N ILE A 272 -5.17 14.91 -14.77
CA ILE A 272 -4.74 13.86 -13.84
C ILE A 272 -3.32 14.15 -13.35
N THR A 273 -3.17 14.19 -12.01
CA THR A 273 -1.91 14.31 -11.29
C THR A 273 -1.62 12.98 -10.57
N PRO A 274 -0.89 12.04 -11.17
CA PRO A 274 -0.55 10.79 -10.54
C PRO A 274 0.54 10.97 -9.49
N ALA A 275 0.74 9.95 -8.63
CA ALA A 275 1.91 9.91 -7.76
C ALA A 275 3.20 9.83 -8.58
N TRP A 276 4.29 10.36 -8.01
CA TRP A 276 5.63 10.34 -8.62
C TRP A 276 6.55 9.26 -8.05
N ILE A 277 6.10 8.51 -7.06
CA ILE A 277 6.83 7.34 -6.51
C ILE A 277 6.96 6.24 -7.56
N MET A 278 5.98 6.15 -8.46
CA MET A 278 5.86 5.17 -9.52
C MET A 278 5.54 5.87 -10.83
N LYS A 279 5.64 5.14 -11.94
CA LYS A 279 5.26 5.65 -13.26
C LYS A 279 3.77 5.98 -13.34
N TYR A 280 3.42 7.04 -14.06
CA TYR A 280 2.05 7.57 -14.18
C TYR A 280 1.02 6.55 -14.70
N TYR A 281 1.46 5.56 -15.48
CA TYR A 281 0.58 4.73 -16.30
C TYR A 281 -0.19 3.65 -15.53
N ILE A 282 -0.18 3.65 -14.21
CA ILE A 282 -1.15 2.86 -13.44
C ILE A 282 -2.59 3.21 -13.84
N LEU A 283 -2.87 4.46 -14.19
CA LEU A 283 -4.18 4.93 -14.64
C LEU A 283 -4.40 4.76 -16.16
N ASP A 284 -3.36 4.35 -16.89
CA ASP A 284 -3.38 3.97 -18.30
C ASP A 284 -2.64 2.64 -18.49
N LEU A 285 -2.99 1.63 -17.70
CA LEU A 285 -2.21 0.41 -17.53
C LEU A 285 -2.23 -0.42 -18.81
N SER A 286 -3.26 -1.19 -19.04
CA SER A 286 -3.48 -1.92 -20.29
C SER A 286 -4.88 -1.61 -20.85
N PRO A 287 -5.17 -1.89 -22.13
CA PRO A 287 -6.43 -1.42 -22.79
C PRO A 287 -7.72 -1.82 -22.07
N HIS A 288 -7.71 -2.93 -21.32
CA HIS A 288 -8.89 -3.43 -20.61
C HIS A 288 -9.07 -2.81 -19.22
N ASN A 289 -8.04 -2.21 -18.64
CA ASN A 289 -8.07 -1.61 -17.31
C ASN A 289 -7.47 -0.19 -17.24
N SER A 290 -7.45 0.52 -18.37
CA SER A 290 -7.08 1.94 -18.44
C SER A 290 -8.25 2.85 -18.06
N LEU A 291 -8.10 3.57 -16.94
CA LEU A 291 -9.05 4.61 -16.54
C LEU A 291 -9.03 5.80 -17.51
N VAL A 292 -7.85 6.13 -18.03
CA VAL A 292 -7.68 7.18 -19.07
C VAL A 292 -8.50 6.86 -20.30
N LYS A 293 -8.33 5.63 -20.85
CA LYS A 293 -9.12 5.18 -22.00
C LYS A 293 -10.61 5.21 -21.70
N TYR A 294 -11.02 4.73 -20.51
CA TYR A 294 -12.41 4.75 -20.08
C TYR A 294 -13.00 6.16 -20.13
N LEU A 295 -12.30 7.18 -19.63
CA LEU A 295 -12.75 8.57 -19.66
C LEU A 295 -12.82 9.13 -21.08
N VAL A 296 -11.81 8.86 -21.91
CA VAL A 296 -11.78 9.32 -23.32
C VAL A 296 -12.94 8.71 -24.10
N ASP A 297 -13.22 7.41 -23.90
CA ASP A 297 -14.34 6.71 -24.57
C ASP A 297 -15.73 7.21 -24.10
N HIS A 298 -15.79 7.88 -22.93
CA HIS A 298 -17.00 8.54 -22.42
C HIS A 298 -17.02 10.06 -22.69
N GLY A 299 -16.24 10.52 -23.66
CA GLY A 299 -16.31 11.89 -24.15
C GLY A 299 -15.64 12.93 -23.26
N TYR A 300 -14.59 12.58 -22.53
CA TYR A 300 -13.77 13.57 -21.81
C TYR A 300 -12.46 13.86 -22.55
N THR A 301 -12.08 15.14 -22.57
CA THR A 301 -10.72 15.53 -22.94
C THR A 301 -9.83 15.30 -21.72
N VAL A 302 -8.89 14.37 -21.82
CA VAL A 302 -8.05 13.95 -20.69
C VAL A 302 -6.62 14.39 -20.89
N PHE A 303 -6.04 15.00 -19.85
CA PHE A 303 -4.63 15.31 -19.71
C PHE A 303 -4.05 14.54 -18.54
N CYS A 304 -2.81 14.07 -18.67
CA CYS A 304 -2.11 13.38 -17.59
C CYS A 304 -0.66 13.83 -17.48
N ILE A 305 -0.20 14.07 -16.25
CA ILE A 305 1.19 14.38 -15.95
C ILE A 305 2.01 13.09 -15.99
N SER A 306 3.07 13.05 -16.77
CA SER A 306 4.12 12.04 -16.73
C SER A 306 5.38 12.65 -16.09
N TRP A 307 5.73 12.15 -14.89
CA TRP A 307 6.86 12.67 -14.12
C TRP A 307 8.19 12.15 -14.67
N LYS A 308 9.21 13.03 -14.69
CA LYS A 308 10.61 12.66 -14.92
C LYS A 308 11.09 11.73 -13.82
N ASN A 309 11.92 10.74 -14.17
CA ASN A 309 12.64 9.95 -13.17
C ASN A 309 13.89 10.74 -12.72
N PRO A 310 13.97 11.23 -11.45
CA PRO A 310 15.03 12.15 -11.02
C PRO A 310 16.43 11.52 -11.06
N THR A 311 17.42 12.38 -11.23
CA THR A 311 18.85 12.06 -11.17
C THR A 311 19.51 12.78 -9.99
N ALA A 312 20.81 12.59 -9.79
CA ALA A 312 21.57 13.32 -8.77
C ALA A 312 21.58 14.84 -8.95
N GLU A 313 21.36 15.31 -10.17
CA GLU A 313 21.26 16.75 -10.49
C GLU A 313 19.96 17.37 -9.95
N ASP A 314 18.93 16.56 -9.72
CA ASP A 314 17.62 16.99 -9.24
C ASP A 314 17.53 17.00 -7.68
N ARG A 315 18.65 16.83 -6.97
CA ARG A 315 18.70 16.67 -5.49
C ARG A 315 17.99 17.77 -4.70
N ASP A 316 18.07 19.01 -5.20
CA ASP A 316 17.54 20.20 -4.54
C ASP A 316 16.08 20.49 -4.94
N MET A 317 15.48 19.69 -5.83
CA MET A 317 14.06 19.84 -6.18
C MET A 317 13.18 19.60 -4.96
N SER A 318 12.30 20.57 -4.71
CA SER A 318 11.41 20.64 -3.54
C SER A 318 9.97 20.24 -3.87
N LEU A 319 9.10 20.11 -2.86
CA LEU A 319 7.66 19.98 -3.08
C LEU A 319 7.06 21.19 -3.79
N ASP A 320 7.62 22.41 -3.58
CA ASP A 320 7.18 23.60 -4.28
C ASP A 320 7.53 23.53 -5.79
N ASP A 321 8.62 22.87 -6.16
CA ASP A 321 8.94 22.61 -7.58
C ASP A 321 7.94 21.62 -8.20
N TYR A 322 7.53 20.59 -7.48
CA TYR A 322 6.47 19.66 -7.92
C TYR A 322 5.12 20.37 -8.09
N LEU A 323 4.82 21.34 -7.23
CA LEU A 323 3.64 22.19 -7.37
C LEU A 323 3.76 23.12 -8.59
N ASN A 324 4.90 23.83 -8.74
CA ASN A 324 5.06 24.89 -9.73
C ASN A 324 5.35 24.35 -11.14
N LEU A 325 6.38 23.49 -11.28
CA LEU A 325 6.77 22.87 -12.54
C LEU A 325 5.88 21.68 -12.92
N GLY A 326 5.20 21.09 -11.95
CA GLY A 326 4.26 20.00 -12.13
C GLY A 326 2.83 20.52 -12.35
N PHE A 327 2.03 20.55 -11.28
CA PHE A 327 0.60 20.82 -11.35
C PHE A 327 0.25 22.19 -11.95
N ARG A 328 0.87 23.28 -11.48
CA ARG A 328 0.57 24.65 -11.96
C ARG A 328 0.93 24.83 -13.44
N ALA A 329 2.08 24.29 -13.88
CA ALA A 329 2.50 24.33 -15.28
C ALA A 329 1.54 23.50 -16.16
N ALA A 330 1.12 22.31 -15.71
CA ALA A 330 0.15 21.49 -16.41
C ALA A 330 -1.21 22.20 -16.52
N LEU A 331 -1.71 22.78 -15.43
CA LEU A 331 -2.97 23.53 -15.41
C LEU A 331 -2.94 24.73 -16.37
N ALA A 332 -1.82 25.45 -16.42
CA ALA A 332 -1.63 26.56 -17.37
C ALA A 332 -1.68 26.09 -18.83
N ALA A 333 -1.07 24.94 -19.14
CA ALA A 333 -1.11 24.35 -20.47
C ALA A 333 -2.53 23.90 -20.84
N VAL A 334 -3.24 23.23 -19.93
CA VAL A 334 -4.63 22.80 -20.13
C VAL A 334 -5.54 24.00 -20.43
N ASN A 335 -5.44 25.09 -19.63
CA ASN A 335 -6.25 26.28 -19.86
C ASN A 335 -5.88 27.03 -21.16
N ALA A 336 -4.66 26.89 -21.67
CA ALA A 336 -4.29 27.43 -22.98
C ALA A 336 -4.84 26.59 -24.14
N ILE A 337 -4.94 25.27 -23.97
CA ILE A 337 -5.47 24.33 -24.98
C ILE A 337 -7.00 24.33 -24.99
N VAL A 338 -7.60 24.42 -23.81
CA VAL A 338 -9.07 24.46 -23.62
C VAL A 338 -9.42 25.77 -22.90
N PRO A 339 -9.42 26.90 -23.63
CA PRO A 339 -9.62 28.21 -23.01
C PRO A 339 -11.05 28.38 -22.51
N GLU A 340 -11.21 29.26 -21.49
CA GLU A 340 -12.52 29.65 -20.91
C GLU A 340 -13.30 28.48 -20.26
N ARG A 341 -12.62 27.38 -19.95
CA ARG A 341 -13.21 26.24 -19.25
C ARG A 341 -12.50 25.99 -17.95
N LYS A 342 -13.30 25.66 -16.93
CA LYS A 342 -12.76 25.13 -15.66
C LYS A 342 -12.32 23.68 -15.85
N VAL A 343 -11.46 23.21 -14.98
CA VAL A 343 -10.82 21.90 -15.09
C VAL A 343 -11.30 20.96 -13.98
N HIS A 344 -11.68 19.75 -14.32
CA HIS A 344 -11.84 18.66 -13.36
C HIS A 344 -10.45 18.15 -12.99
N ALA A 345 -9.96 18.49 -11.79
CA ALA A 345 -8.65 18.07 -11.34
C ALA A 345 -8.74 16.74 -10.57
N VAL A 346 -7.88 15.80 -10.95
CA VAL A 346 -7.82 14.44 -10.37
C VAL A 346 -6.43 14.18 -9.82
N GLY A 347 -6.33 13.73 -8.57
CA GLY A 347 -5.08 13.35 -7.95
C GLY A 347 -5.10 11.92 -7.41
N TYR A 348 -4.04 11.16 -7.66
CA TYR A 348 -3.90 9.81 -7.14
C TYR A 348 -2.73 9.73 -6.15
N CYS A 349 -3.00 9.18 -4.96
CA CYS A 349 -2.02 9.00 -3.88
C CYS A 349 -1.30 10.34 -3.57
N LEU A 350 0.02 10.42 -3.62
CA LEU A 350 0.78 11.67 -3.44
C LEU A 350 0.38 12.80 -4.40
N GLY A 351 0.01 12.45 -5.63
CA GLY A 351 -0.54 13.42 -6.58
C GLY A 351 -1.85 14.03 -6.10
N GLY A 352 -2.64 13.27 -5.33
CA GLY A 352 -3.86 13.77 -4.68
C GLY A 352 -3.54 14.68 -3.49
N THR A 353 -2.54 14.36 -2.68
CA THR A 353 -2.08 15.26 -1.61
C THR A 353 -1.56 16.58 -2.18
N LEU A 354 -0.75 16.51 -3.26
CA LEU A 354 -0.28 17.72 -3.96
C LEU A 354 -1.45 18.53 -4.54
N LEU A 355 -2.46 17.86 -5.11
CA LEU A 355 -3.66 18.52 -5.61
C LEU A 355 -4.45 19.22 -4.50
N ALA A 356 -4.59 18.59 -3.33
CA ALA A 356 -5.26 19.20 -2.17
C ALA A 356 -4.49 20.45 -1.69
N ILE A 357 -3.17 20.42 -1.64
CA ILE A 357 -2.30 21.57 -1.35
C ILE A 357 -2.51 22.67 -2.40
N ALA A 358 -2.51 22.30 -3.69
CA ALA A 358 -2.75 23.24 -4.79
C ALA A 358 -4.14 23.88 -4.69
N ALA A 359 -5.19 23.09 -4.48
CA ALA A 359 -6.56 23.58 -4.37
C ALA A 359 -6.74 24.53 -3.16
N ALA A 360 -6.09 24.22 -2.03
CA ALA A 360 -6.10 25.11 -0.85
C ALA A 360 -5.39 26.44 -1.12
N ALA A 361 -4.26 26.42 -1.84
CA ALA A 361 -3.55 27.63 -2.25
C ALA A 361 -4.37 28.44 -3.26
N MET A 362 -4.97 27.80 -4.27
CA MET A 362 -5.84 28.43 -5.26
C MET A 362 -7.06 29.09 -4.58
N ALA A 363 -7.72 28.39 -3.65
CA ALA A 363 -8.83 28.93 -2.90
C ALA A 363 -8.42 30.14 -2.03
N ARG A 364 -7.22 30.12 -1.42
CA ARG A 364 -6.67 31.26 -0.69
C ARG A 364 -6.49 32.47 -1.59
N ASP A 365 -5.99 32.26 -2.81
CA ASP A 365 -5.59 33.30 -3.75
C ASP A 365 -6.74 33.73 -4.70
N GLY A 366 -7.92 33.13 -4.59
CA GLY A 366 -9.09 33.43 -5.43
C GLY A 366 -8.97 32.91 -6.87
N ASP A 367 -8.18 31.85 -7.09
CA ASP A 367 -8.04 31.20 -8.39
C ASP A 367 -9.16 30.17 -8.60
N GLU A 368 -10.07 30.44 -9.52
CA GLU A 368 -11.27 29.65 -9.78
C GLU A 368 -11.17 28.72 -11.01
N ARG A 369 -9.98 28.41 -11.50
CA ARG A 369 -9.78 27.59 -12.71
C ARG A 369 -10.23 26.14 -12.55
N LEU A 370 -10.40 25.63 -11.32
CA LEU A 370 -10.91 24.28 -11.08
C LEU A 370 -12.44 24.26 -11.04
N ALA A 371 -13.03 23.22 -11.66
CA ALA A 371 -14.46 22.92 -11.58
C ALA A 371 -14.76 22.02 -10.38
N THR A 372 -13.99 20.94 -10.25
CA THR A 372 -14.11 19.93 -9.19
C THR A 372 -12.74 19.42 -8.80
N MET A 373 -12.68 18.76 -7.65
CA MET A 373 -11.51 18.01 -7.19
C MET A 373 -11.87 16.53 -7.03
N THR A 374 -11.01 15.63 -7.52
CA THR A 374 -11.14 14.19 -7.28
C THR A 374 -9.85 13.66 -6.64
N LEU A 375 -9.96 12.88 -5.56
CA LEU A 375 -8.86 12.33 -4.81
C LEU A 375 -8.98 10.80 -4.73
N PHE A 376 -8.04 10.07 -5.33
CA PHE A 376 -7.97 8.62 -5.26
C PHE A 376 -6.93 8.19 -4.25
N ALA A 377 -7.34 7.50 -3.19
CA ALA A 377 -6.47 6.96 -2.13
C ALA A 377 -5.40 7.98 -1.67
N ALA A 378 -5.83 9.22 -1.43
CA ALA A 378 -4.97 10.34 -1.08
C ALA A 378 -5.26 10.84 0.34
N GLN A 379 -4.22 10.98 1.15
CA GLN A 379 -4.29 11.50 2.51
C GLN A 379 -4.09 13.00 2.53
N THR A 380 -4.82 13.67 3.41
CA THR A 380 -4.71 15.11 3.70
C THR A 380 -4.44 15.38 5.18
N ASP A 381 -4.52 14.34 5.99
CA ASP A 381 -4.19 14.27 7.41
C ASP A 381 -3.35 13.01 7.63
N PHE A 382 -2.18 13.16 8.23
CA PHE A 382 -1.19 12.11 8.40
C PHE A 382 -1.05 11.65 9.85
N THR A 383 -2.03 11.95 10.72
CA THR A 383 -2.03 11.48 12.11
C THR A 383 -2.23 9.97 12.23
N GLU A 384 -2.85 9.34 11.22
CA GLU A 384 -3.01 7.89 11.08
C GLU A 384 -2.59 7.44 9.67
N PRO A 385 -1.29 7.57 9.33
CA PRO A 385 -0.82 7.47 7.96
C PRO A 385 -0.66 6.03 7.46
N GLY A 386 -1.12 5.04 8.23
CA GLY A 386 -0.97 3.63 7.91
C GLY A 386 0.38 3.03 8.33
N GLU A 387 0.67 1.86 7.81
CA GLU A 387 1.85 1.08 8.22
C GLU A 387 3.17 1.73 7.76
N LEU A 388 3.17 2.66 6.80
CA LEU A 388 4.36 3.42 6.41
C LEU A 388 4.95 4.22 7.57
N ALA A 389 4.13 4.66 8.52
CA ALA A 389 4.60 5.35 9.73
C ALA A 389 5.64 4.57 10.52
N LEU A 390 5.64 3.24 10.44
CA LEU A 390 6.64 2.38 11.12
C LEU A 390 8.08 2.70 10.70
N PHE A 391 8.25 3.27 9.50
CA PHE A 391 9.55 3.63 8.94
C PHE A 391 9.81 5.15 8.98
N ILE A 392 9.03 5.90 9.76
CA ILE A 392 9.11 7.37 9.75
C ILE A 392 9.23 7.88 11.20
N ASP A 393 10.46 8.11 11.61
CA ASP A 393 10.88 8.79 12.83
C ASP A 393 12.16 9.59 12.59
N GLU A 394 12.61 10.39 13.56
CA GLU A 394 13.81 11.22 13.42
C GLU A 394 15.07 10.40 13.16
N SER A 395 15.21 9.22 13.75
CA SER A 395 16.38 8.34 13.57
C SER A 395 16.40 7.76 12.16
N GLN A 396 15.26 7.32 11.67
CA GLN A 396 15.10 6.80 10.32
C GLN A 396 15.32 7.89 9.28
N LEU A 397 14.72 9.06 9.51
CA LEU A 397 14.82 10.18 8.57
C LEU A 397 16.27 10.67 8.45
N SER A 398 16.99 10.82 9.58
CA SER A 398 18.40 11.23 9.55
C SER A 398 19.31 10.24 8.82
N LEU A 399 18.98 8.94 8.87
CA LEU A 399 19.69 7.89 8.12
C LEU A 399 19.43 8.00 6.62
N LEU A 400 18.16 8.19 6.21
CA LEU A 400 17.77 8.39 4.83
C LEU A 400 18.37 9.67 4.25
N GLU A 401 18.34 10.78 5.00
CA GLU A 401 18.97 12.06 4.61
C GLU A 401 20.46 11.89 4.36
N ALA A 402 21.18 11.22 5.27
CA ALA A 402 22.62 10.97 5.10
C ALA A 402 22.89 10.15 3.82
N GLN A 403 22.06 9.17 3.52
CA GLN A 403 22.18 8.37 2.31
C GLN A 403 21.84 9.18 1.03
N MET A 404 20.74 9.92 1.06
CA MET A 404 20.30 10.76 -0.07
C MET A 404 21.28 11.91 -0.32
N ASN A 405 21.98 12.40 0.70
CA ASN A 405 23.07 13.37 0.53
C ASN A 405 24.22 12.83 -0.33
N VAL A 406 24.44 11.53 -0.37
CA VAL A 406 25.45 10.91 -1.25
C VAL A 406 24.89 10.71 -2.65
N THR A 407 23.70 10.15 -2.77
CA THR A 407 23.09 9.75 -4.05
C THR A 407 22.39 10.89 -4.77
N GLY A 408 21.90 11.91 -4.05
CA GLY A 408 21.04 12.98 -4.53
C GLY A 408 19.55 12.62 -4.58
N TYR A 409 19.19 11.35 -4.32
CA TYR A 409 17.81 10.86 -4.37
C TYR A 409 17.60 9.61 -3.54
N LEU A 410 16.36 9.32 -3.19
CA LEU A 410 15.94 8.00 -2.71
C LEU A 410 15.81 7.05 -3.90
N ARG A 411 16.43 5.86 -3.80
CA ARG A 411 16.39 4.87 -4.87
C ARG A 411 15.05 4.12 -4.90
N ALA A 412 14.62 3.68 -6.09
CA ALA A 412 13.39 2.91 -6.28
C ALA A 412 13.37 1.62 -5.44
N GLU A 413 14.52 0.93 -5.33
CA GLU A 413 14.64 -0.34 -4.59
C GLU A 413 14.42 -0.15 -3.08
N GLN A 414 14.77 1.02 -2.52
CA GLN A 414 14.55 1.32 -1.11
C GLN A 414 13.06 1.47 -0.81
N MET A 415 12.35 2.18 -1.67
CA MET A 415 10.90 2.32 -1.55
C MET A 415 10.19 0.99 -1.76
N ALA A 416 10.57 0.23 -2.78
CA ALA A 416 10.05 -1.11 -3.03
C ALA A 416 10.30 -2.05 -1.85
N GLY A 417 11.49 -1.98 -1.23
CA GLY A 417 11.83 -2.77 -0.04
C GLY A 417 10.92 -2.45 1.16
N ALA A 418 10.63 -1.17 1.42
CA ALA A 418 9.69 -0.78 2.48
C ALA A 418 8.29 -1.37 2.22
N PHE A 419 7.75 -1.25 1.01
CA PHE A 419 6.46 -1.86 0.66
C PHE A 419 6.46 -3.39 0.75
N GLN A 420 7.55 -4.06 0.35
CA GLN A 420 7.69 -5.51 0.48
C GLN A 420 7.68 -5.95 1.94
N MET A 421 8.33 -5.22 2.83
CA MET A 421 8.32 -5.53 4.27
C MET A 421 6.93 -5.38 4.89
N LEU A 422 6.18 -4.34 4.51
CA LEU A 422 4.82 -4.13 5.01
C LEU A 422 3.87 -5.26 4.59
N ARG A 423 4.07 -5.83 3.41
CA ARG A 423 3.28 -6.93 2.86
C ARG A 423 4.14 -8.18 2.64
N SER A 424 4.98 -8.51 3.63
CA SER A 424 5.97 -9.60 3.53
C SER A 424 5.34 -10.94 3.15
N TYR A 425 4.17 -11.28 3.69
CA TYR A 425 3.49 -12.51 3.32
C TYR A 425 3.12 -12.53 1.84
N ASP A 426 2.42 -11.52 1.34
CA ASP A 426 1.92 -11.49 -0.03
C ASP A 426 3.04 -11.32 -1.08
N LEU A 427 4.01 -10.44 -0.78
CA LEU A 427 5.02 -10.01 -1.75
C LEU A 427 6.33 -10.79 -1.66
N LEU A 428 6.64 -11.37 -0.50
CA LEU A 428 7.88 -12.12 -0.26
C LEU A 428 7.61 -13.62 -0.02
N TRP A 429 6.93 -13.97 1.09
CA TRP A 429 6.82 -15.37 1.52
C TRP A 429 5.97 -16.22 0.59
N SER A 430 4.79 -15.73 0.18
CA SER A 430 3.93 -16.44 -0.77
C SER A 430 4.65 -16.70 -2.09
N ARG A 431 5.44 -15.73 -2.56
CA ARG A 431 6.25 -15.88 -3.77
C ARG A 431 7.37 -16.89 -3.57
N MET A 432 8.12 -16.82 -2.47
CA MET A 432 9.17 -17.79 -2.15
C MET A 432 8.64 -19.23 -2.11
N VAL A 433 7.50 -19.45 -1.46
CA VAL A 433 6.88 -20.79 -1.41
C VAL A 433 6.50 -21.25 -2.82
N ASN A 434 5.79 -20.43 -3.60
CA ASN A 434 5.35 -20.82 -4.93
C ASN A 434 6.55 -21.03 -5.88
N ASP A 435 7.45 -20.05 -5.97
CA ASP A 435 8.53 -20.05 -6.98
C ASP A 435 9.63 -21.03 -6.63
N TYR A 436 9.97 -21.22 -5.32
CA TYR A 436 11.14 -21.98 -4.93
C TYR A 436 10.81 -23.33 -4.29
N LEU A 437 9.70 -23.47 -3.51
CA LEU A 437 9.34 -24.75 -2.93
C LEU A 437 8.41 -25.56 -3.82
N LEU A 438 7.44 -24.91 -4.47
CA LEU A 438 6.53 -25.58 -5.39
C LEU A 438 7.05 -25.62 -6.83
N GLY A 439 8.05 -24.81 -7.18
CA GLY A 439 8.60 -24.70 -8.52
C GLY A 439 7.66 -24.05 -9.54
N GLU A 440 6.63 -23.33 -9.06
CA GLU A 440 5.56 -22.73 -9.86
C GLU A 440 5.71 -21.22 -9.92
N ARG A 441 6.48 -20.72 -10.89
CA ARG A 441 6.59 -19.28 -11.13
C ARG A 441 5.30 -18.78 -11.80
N ARG A 442 4.56 -17.93 -11.08
CA ARG A 442 3.38 -17.29 -11.64
C ARG A 442 3.78 -16.21 -12.64
N PRO A 443 3.12 -16.14 -13.82
CA PRO A 443 3.36 -15.04 -14.75
C PRO A 443 2.98 -13.71 -14.10
N LEU A 444 3.78 -12.67 -14.37
CA LEU A 444 3.42 -11.31 -13.97
C LEU A 444 2.19 -10.86 -14.75
N ASN A 445 1.32 -10.10 -14.09
CA ASN A 445 0.30 -9.31 -14.74
C ASN A 445 0.79 -7.86 -14.96
N ASP A 446 0.00 -7.07 -15.64
CA ASP A 446 0.29 -5.67 -15.96
C ASP A 446 0.52 -4.80 -14.70
N LEU A 447 -0.29 -4.97 -13.65
CA LEU A 447 -0.13 -4.26 -12.38
C LEU A 447 1.16 -4.66 -11.65
N MET A 448 1.52 -5.94 -11.68
CA MET A 448 2.78 -6.43 -11.11
C MET A 448 4.00 -5.90 -11.90
N ALA A 449 3.89 -5.83 -13.23
CA ALA A 449 4.91 -5.25 -14.07
C ALA A 449 5.10 -3.73 -13.80
N TRP A 450 4.00 -3.00 -13.61
CA TRP A 450 4.04 -1.60 -13.19
C TRP A 450 4.71 -1.44 -11.81
N ASN A 451 4.38 -2.30 -10.84
CA ASN A 451 5.03 -2.29 -9.52
C ASN A 451 6.56 -2.50 -9.59
N ALA A 452 7.04 -3.18 -10.63
CA ALA A 452 8.47 -3.37 -10.86
C ALA A 452 9.15 -2.19 -11.58
N ASP A 453 8.38 -1.22 -12.07
CA ASP A 453 8.87 -0.03 -12.78
C ASP A 453 8.85 1.21 -11.89
N GLY A 454 9.54 1.14 -10.74
CA GLY A 454 9.63 2.21 -9.75
C GLY A 454 10.43 3.42 -10.23
N THR A 455 10.24 4.55 -9.53
CA THR A 455 10.98 5.79 -9.78
C THR A 455 11.78 6.20 -8.55
N ARG A 456 12.72 7.13 -8.74
CA ARG A 456 13.49 7.77 -7.69
C ARG A 456 12.75 9.00 -7.16
N MET A 457 13.17 9.50 -6.01
CA MET A 457 12.64 10.74 -5.43
C MET A 457 13.78 11.67 -5.04
N PRO A 458 13.77 12.96 -5.44
CA PRO A 458 14.80 13.93 -5.07
C PRO A 458 14.96 14.04 -3.56
N ALA A 459 16.19 14.21 -3.08
CA ALA A 459 16.52 14.24 -1.66
C ALA A 459 15.71 15.30 -0.90
N THR A 460 15.69 16.53 -1.39
CA THR A 460 15.00 17.66 -0.73
C THR A 460 13.49 17.44 -0.70
N MET A 461 12.86 17.08 -1.83
CA MET A 461 11.42 16.84 -1.89
C MET A 461 11.01 15.70 -0.95
N HIS A 462 11.75 14.59 -0.95
CA HIS A 462 11.40 13.43 -0.11
C HIS A 462 11.55 13.74 1.38
N THR A 463 12.61 14.43 1.78
CA THR A 463 12.77 14.91 3.16
C THR A 463 11.64 15.84 3.58
N GLN A 464 11.28 16.82 2.74
CA GLN A 464 10.16 17.71 3.02
C GLN A 464 8.83 16.96 3.16
N TYR A 465 8.58 15.98 2.29
CA TYR A 465 7.41 15.12 2.34
C TYR A 465 7.30 14.38 3.67
N LEU A 466 8.37 13.71 4.12
CA LEU A 466 8.36 12.96 5.36
C LEU A 466 8.25 13.87 6.60
N ARG A 467 8.99 14.98 6.64
CA ARG A 467 8.94 15.90 7.79
C ARG A 467 7.62 16.64 7.89
N ARG A 468 7.24 17.37 6.82
CA ARG A 468 6.11 18.29 6.89
C ARG A 468 4.75 17.61 6.89
N LEU A 469 4.63 16.42 6.28
CA LEU A 469 3.36 15.72 6.21
C LEU A 469 3.28 14.60 7.27
N PHE A 470 4.26 13.70 7.37
CA PHE A 470 4.17 12.59 8.32
C PHE A 470 4.55 12.94 9.75
N LEU A 471 5.65 13.67 9.97
CA LEU A 471 6.09 13.98 11.33
C LEU A 471 5.32 15.16 11.94
N ASP A 472 5.15 16.23 11.17
CA ASP A 472 4.58 17.49 11.66
C ASP A 472 3.09 17.64 11.34
N ASP A 473 2.57 16.89 10.35
CA ASP A 473 1.19 16.98 9.85
C ASP A 473 0.76 18.41 9.51
N ASP A 474 1.68 19.19 8.93
CA ASP A 474 1.51 20.63 8.67
C ASP A 474 0.28 20.95 7.83
N LEU A 475 -0.13 20.03 6.94
CA LEU A 475 -1.26 20.27 6.02
C LEU A 475 -2.59 20.29 6.77
N SER A 476 -2.87 19.30 7.60
CA SER A 476 -4.13 19.24 8.37
C SER A 476 -4.19 20.32 9.43
N GLU A 477 -3.04 20.67 10.00
CA GLU A 477 -2.89 21.70 11.03
C GLU A 477 -2.86 23.15 10.46
N GLY A 478 -2.92 23.31 9.13
CA GLY A 478 -2.90 24.62 8.48
C GLY A 478 -1.57 25.37 8.56
N ARG A 479 -0.48 24.67 8.85
CA ARG A 479 0.88 25.21 8.91
C ARG A 479 1.67 25.01 7.62
N TYR A 480 1.13 24.26 6.64
CA TYR A 480 1.79 24.07 5.35
C TYR A 480 1.81 25.40 4.56
N HIS A 481 2.98 25.79 4.04
CA HIS A 481 3.16 27.01 3.27
C HIS A 481 3.32 26.71 1.78
N VAL A 482 2.64 27.52 0.98
CA VAL A 482 2.81 27.62 -0.47
C VAL A 482 3.03 29.09 -0.80
N ASP A 483 4.09 29.41 -1.55
CA ASP A 483 4.50 30.78 -1.86
C ASP A 483 4.66 31.62 -0.55
N ASP A 484 5.32 31.06 0.45
CA ASP A 484 5.57 31.63 1.78
C ASP A 484 4.31 32.01 2.58
N LYS A 485 3.14 31.53 2.18
CA LYS A 485 1.86 31.77 2.85
C LYS A 485 1.21 30.45 3.29
N PRO A 486 0.62 30.39 4.48
CA PRO A 486 -0.05 29.19 4.93
C PRO A 486 -1.27 28.87 4.06
N VAL A 487 -1.52 27.58 3.88
CA VAL A 487 -2.72 27.04 3.23
C VAL A 487 -3.61 26.35 4.23
N SER A 488 -4.91 26.30 3.95
CA SER A 488 -5.88 25.63 4.81
C SER A 488 -6.87 24.85 3.94
N LEU A 489 -7.02 23.57 4.25
CA LEU A 489 -8.02 22.69 3.61
C LEU A 489 -9.46 23.20 3.85
N GLY A 490 -9.69 23.92 4.96
CA GLY A 490 -10.96 24.56 5.26
C GLY A 490 -11.40 25.68 4.29
N ARG A 491 -10.53 26.09 3.38
CA ARG A 491 -10.89 27.03 2.30
C ARG A 491 -11.35 26.35 1.01
N ILE A 492 -11.19 25.04 0.90
CA ILE A 492 -11.61 24.29 -0.29
C ILE A 492 -13.14 24.17 -0.26
N THR A 493 -13.80 24.77 -1.24
CA THR A 493 -15.25 24.72 -1.43
C THR A 493 -15.67 24.00 -2.71
N LEU A 494 -14.68 23.52 -3.49
CA LEU A 494 -14.91 22.76 -4.72
C LEU A 494 -15.69 21.47 -4.43
N PRO A 495 -16.71 21.11 -5.23
CA PRO A 495 -17.29 19.77 -5.18
C PRO A 495 -16.18 18.73 -5.29
N THR A 496 -16.16 17.79 -4.36
CA THR A 496 -15.06 16.83 -4.23
C THR A 496 -15.56 15.39 -4.29
N PHE A 497 -14.93 14.58 -5.15
CA PHE A 497 -15.14 13.13 -5.16
C PHE A 497 -13.90 12.45 -4.57
N MET A 498 -14.10 11.52 -3.65
CA MET A 498 -13.00 10.81 -3.02
C MET A 498 -13.19 9.31 -3.14
N VAL A 499 -12.10 8.58 -3.35
CA VAL A 499 -12.10 7.12 -3.34
C VAL A 499 -11.10 6.62 -2.30
N GLY A 500 -11.61 5.85 -1.34
CA GLY A 500 -10.80 5.03 -0.44
C GLY A 500 -10.88 3.56 -0.84
N THR A 501 -9.93 2.74 -0.37
CA THR A 501 -9.91 1.30 -0.63
C THR A 501 -9.93 0.52 0.68
N GLU A 502 -10.77 -0.54 0.77
CA GLU A 502 -11.09 -1.22 2.04
C GLU A 502 -9.87 -1.84 2.75
N THR A 503 -8.92 -2.35 1.97
CA THR A 503 -7.73 -3.05 2.49
C THR A 503 -6.44 -2.27 2.21
N ASP A 504 -6.52 -0.94 2.24
CA ASP A 504 -5.39 -0.04 2.02
C ASP A 504 -4.52 0.05 3.28
N HIS A 505 -3.27 -0.32 3.16
CA HIS A 505 -2.25 -0.21 4.21
C HIS A 505 -1.30 0.98 3.98
N VAL A 506 -1.38 1.64 2.82
CA VAL A 506 -0.57 2.81 2.44
C VAL A 506 -1.29 4.10 2.78
N ALA A 507 -2.56 4.19 2.40
CA ALA A 507 -3.46 5.30 2.68
C ALA A 507 -4.77 4.75 3.25
N PRO A 508 -4.84 4.36 4.53
CA PRO A 508 -6.02 3.76 5.12
C PRO A 508 -7.25 4.62 4.88
N TRP A 509 -8.35 4.00 4.44
CA TRP A 509 -9.54 4.75 4.04
C TRP A 509 -10.09 5.68 5.13
N ARG A 510 -9.90 5.32 6.41
CA ARG A 510 -10.29 6.16 7.55
C ARG A 510 -9.47 7.44 7.59
N SER A 511 -8.18 7.37 7.24
CA SER A 511 -7.33 8.56 7.08
C SER A 511 -7.73 9.37 5.85
N VAL A 512 -7.98 8.72 4.71
CA VAL A 512 -8.50 9.39 3.50
C VAL A 512 -9.83 10.10 3.78
N HIS A 513 -10.72 9.48 4.57
CA HIS A 513 -12.01 10.03 4.95
C HIS A 513 -11.92 11.35 5.75
N LYS A 514 -10.80 11.63 6.41
CA LYS A 514 -10.65 12.80 7.30
C LYS A 514 -10.85 14.16 6.63
N LEU A 515 -10.75 14.25 5.29
CA LEU A 515 -11.10 15.49 4.60
C LEU A 515 -12.55 15.93 4.88
N HIS A 516 -13.44 15.01 5.28
CA HIS A 516 -14.81 15.35 5.66
C HIS A 516 -14.91 16.33 6.82
N TYR A 517 -13.99 16.32 7.77
CA TYR A 517 -13.98 17.32 8.84
C TYR A 517 -13.04 18.50 8.59
N LEU A 518 -12.10 18.36 7.63
CA LEU A 518 -11.13 19.40 7.30
C LEU A 518 -11.65 20.41 6.28
N SER A 519 -12.65 20.04 5.46
CA SER A 519 -13.18 20.88 4.39
C SER A 519 -14.71 21.04 4.47
N PRO A 520 -15.26 22.25 4.22
CA PRO A 520 -16.69 22.49 4.13
C PRO A 520 -17.32 22.10 2.78
N ALA A 521 -16.52 21.64 1.82
CA ALA A 521 -16.97 21.27 0.47
C ALA A 521 -18.07 20.19 0.51
N GLU A 522 -18.87 20.11 -0.56
CA GLU A 522 -19.61 18.89 -0.86
C GLU A 522 -18.61 17.76 -1.12
N ILE A 523 -18.76 16.63 -0.42
CA ILE A 523 -17.87 15.48 -0.57
C ILE A 523 -18.69 14.22 -0.86
N THR A 524 -18.48 13.64 -2.04
CA THR A 524 -18.94 12.29 -2.37
C THR A 524 -17.79 11.34 -2.11
N PHE A 525 -17.94 10.45 -1.13
CA PHE A 525 -16.91 9.45 -0.80
C PHE A 525 -17.35 8.07 -1.27
N ALA A 526 -16.49 7.40 -2.03
CA ALA A 526 -16.64 6.01 -2.46
C ALA A 526 -15.57 5.14 -1.79
N LEU A 527 -16.00 4.09 -1.08
CA LEU A 527 -15.12 3.09 -0.50
C LEU A 527 -15.22 1.81 -1.33
N THR A 528 -14.16 1.48 -2.05
CA THR A 528 -14.15 0.32 -2.96
C THR A 528 -13.39 -0.87 -2.38
N SER A 529 -13.82 -2.06 -2.75
CA SER A 529 -13.13 -3.31 -2.40
C SER A 529 -11.74 -3.38 -3.03
N GLY A 530 -10.78 -3.95 -2.30
CA GLY A 530 -9.39 -4.12 -2.72
C GLY A 530 -8.43 -3.20 -1.98
N GLY A 531 -7.14 -3.30 -2.34
CA GLY A 531 -6.06 -2.50 -1.77
C GLY A 531 -5.72 -1.28 -2.61
N HIS A 532 -4.68 -0.54 -2.20
CA HIS A 532 -4.26 0.77 -2.69
C HIS A 532 -4.28 0.93 -4.23
N ASN A 533 -3.72 -0.04 -4.94
CA ASN A 533 -3.64 0.00 -6.41
C ASN A 533 -4.82 -0.72 -7.06
N ALA A 534 -5.07 -1.98 -6.66
CA ALA A 534 -6.09 -2.82 -7.27
C ALA A 534 -7.53 -2.37 -6.99
N GLY A 535 -7.77 -1.57 -5.94
CA GLY A 535 -9.06 -0.93 -5.68
C GLY A 535 -9.31 0.25 -6.61
N ILE A 536 -8.27 1.00 -6.98
CA ILE A 536 -8.37 2.14 -7.90
C ILE A 536 -8.46 1.66 -9.35
N VAL A 537 -7.57 0.73 -9.77
CA VAL A 537 -7.63 0.09 -11.08
C VAL A 537 -8.68 -1.01 -11.05
N SER A 538 -9.93 -0.62 -11.18
CA SER A 538 -11.10 -1.49 -11.01
C SER A 538 -12.12 -1.25 -12.14
N PRO A 539 -11.82 -1.70 -13.37
CA PRO A 539 -12.73 -1.52 -14.50
C PRO A 539 -14.09 -2.22 -14.26
N PRO A 540 -15.18 -1.72 -14.86
CA PRO A 540 -16.50 -2.35 -14.79
C PRO A 540 -16.51 -3.78 -15.33
N GLY A 541 -17.42 -4.61 -14.79
CA GLY A 541 -17.65 -5.99 -15.25
C GLY A 541 -17.00 -7.07 -14.37
N ASN A 542 -16.47 -6.72 -13.19
CA ASN A 542 -15.94 -7.69 -12.24
C ASN A 542 -16.94 -7.99 -11.10
N PRO A 543 -17.63 -9.14 -11.10
CA PRO A 543 -18.68 -9.47 -10.13
C PRO A 543 -18.17 -9.61 -8.68
N HIS A 544 -16.85 -9.70 -8.48
CA HIS A 544 -16.24 -9.78 -7.16
C HIS A 544 -15.90 -8.40 -6.57
N ARG A 545 -16.16 -7.33 -7.33
CA ARG A 545 -15.96 -5.95 -6.89
C ARG A 545 -17.26 -5.36 -6.35
N HIS A 546 -17.10 -4.47 -5.40
CA HIS A 546 -18.18 -3.65 -4.85
C HIS A 546 -17.62 -2.32 -4.35
N HIS A 547 -18.48 -1.36 -4.17
CA HIS A 547 -18.16 -0.11 -3.49
C HIS A 547 -19.33 0.39 -2.66
N ARG A 548 -19.02 1.17 -1.63
CA ARG A 548 -20.01 1.94 -0.87
C ARG A 548 -19.88 3.40 -1.24
N ILE A 549 -20.98 4.13 -1.28
CA ILE A 549 -20.97 5.54 -1.67
C ILE A 549 -21.97 6.36 -0.85
N LEU A 550 -21.53 7.54 -0.43
CA LEU A 550 -22.38 8.50 0.26
C LEU A 550 -21.86 9.92 -0.01
N THR A 551 -22.78 10.87 -0.21
CA THR A 551 -22.48 12.28 -0.39
C THR A 551 -22.82 13.06 0.89
N ARG A 552 -21.84 13.79 1.43
CA ARG A 552 -22.06 14.83 2.43
C ARG A 552 -22.25 16.15 1.69
N PRO A 553 -23.40 16.86 1.83
CA PRO A 553 -23.61 18.15 1.19
C PRO A 553 -22.64 19.21 1.72
N ALA A 554 -22.45 20.29 0.97
CA ALA A 554 -21.62 21.42 1.38
C ALA A 554 -22.10 21.98 2.73
N GLY A 555 -21.17 22.18 3.67
CA GLY A 555 -21.46 22.61 5.03
C GLY A 555 -22.25 21.61 5.87
N GLY A 556 -22.46 20.38 5.38
CA GLY A 556 -23.12 19.30 6.11
C GLY A 556 -22.31 18.85 7.33
N ASN A 557 -22.99 18.23 8.30
CA ASN A 557 -22.35 17.69 9.49
C ASN A 557 -21.32 16.60 9.13
N TYR A 558 -20.26 16.54 9.91
CA TYR A 558 -19.33 15.44 9.86
C TYR A 558 -20.01 14.13 10.28
N VAL A 559 -19.76 13.08 9.54
CA VAL A 559 -20.15 11.70 9.86
C VAL A 559 -18.86 10.93 10.07
N ASP A 560 -18.70 10.31 11.23
CA ASP A 560 -17.49 9.51 11.49
C ASP A 560 -17.42 8.27 10.60
N PRO A 561 -16.24 7.64 10.46
CA PRO A 561 -16.07 6.53 9.53
C PRO A 561 -16.97 5.31 9.79
N ASP A 562 -17.32 5.01 11.05
CA ASP A 562 -18.14 3.83 11.37
C ASP A 562 -19.62 4.10 11.05
N ASP A 563 -20.13 5.27 11.41
CA ASP A 563 -21.46 5.74 11.03
C ASP A 563 -21.57 5.91 9.50
N TRP A 564 -20.53 6.45 8.85
CA TRP A 564 -20.48 6.55 7.39
C TRP A 564 -20.60 5.16 6.73
N LEU A 565 -19.85 4.17 7.23
CA LEU A 565 -19.88 2.79 6.71
C LEU A 565 -21.26 2.15 6.84
N ALA A 566 -21.98 2.48 7.93
CA ALA A 566 -23.34 1.98 8.16
C ALA A 566 -24.39 2.66 7.26
N LEU A 567 -24.20 3.94 6.94
CA LEU A 567 -25.14 4.75 6.15
C LEU A 567 -24.91 4.63 4.64
N ALA A 568 -23.66 4.38 4.20
CA ALA A 568 -23.29 4.40 2.80
C ALA A 568 -23.92 3.25 2.01
N GLU A 569 -24.49 3.58 0.86
CA GLU A 569 -25.13 2.63 -0.04
C GLU A 569 -24.08 1.65 -0.61
N LEU A 570 -24.33 0.35 -0.48
CA LEU A 570 -23.51 -0.70 -1.10
C LEU A 570 -23.97 -0.92 -2.54
N ARG A 571 -23.05 -0.78 -3.48
CA ARG A 571 -23.26 -1.02 -4.92
C ARG A 571 -22.34 -2.14 -5.41
N PRO A 572 -22.82 -3.05 -6.26
CA PRO A 572 -21.98 -4.06 -6.89
C PRO A 572 -21.08 -3.44 -7.95
N ASP A 573 -20.00 -4.17 -8.31
CA ASP A 573 -19.08 -3.82 -9.37
C ASP A 573 -18.22 -2.56 -9.09
N SER A 574 -17.62 -2.00 -10.13
CA SER A 574 -16.69 -0.89 -10.15
C SER A 574 -17.31 0.43 -9.66
N TRP A 575 -16.51 1.24 -9.02
CA TRP A 575 -16.83 2.62 -8.67
C TRP A 575 -16.72 3.61 -9.86
N TRP A 576 -16.06 3.23 -10.96
CA TRP A 576 -15.86 4.09 -12.15
C TRP A 576 -17.16 4.66 -12.72
N PRO A 577 -18.24 3.86 -12.93
CA PRO A 577 -19.52 4.39 -13.41
C PRO A 577 -20.16 5.40 -12.44
N SER A 578 -20.01 5.21 -11.13
CA SER A 578 -20.52 6.16 -10.13
C SER A 578 -19.77 7.49 -10.18
N TRP A 579 -18.46 7.46 -10.38
CA TRP A 579 -17.65 8.65 -10.56
C TRP A 579 -17.94 9.35 -11.90
N LEU A 580 -18.08 8.59 -12.97
CA LEU A 580 -18.45 9.12 -14.28
C LEU A 580 -19.79 9.89 -14.20
N ALA A 581 -20.83 9.31 -13.63
CA ALA A 581 -22.11 9.95 -13.42
C ALA A 581 -22.01 11.24 -12.57
N TRP A 582 -21.11 11.22 -11.58
CA TRP A 582 -20.83 12.42 -10.76
C TRP A 582 -20.13 13.51 -11.58
N LEU A 583 -19.15 13.16 -12.44
CA LEU A 583 -18.50 14.11 -13.34
C LEU A 583 -19.51 14.70 -14.35
N GLU A 584 -20.36 13.88 -14.94
CA GLU A 584 -21.43 14.32 -15.86
C GLU A 584 -22.38 15.33 -15.22
N ALA A 585 -22.73 15.14 -13.93
CA ALA A 585 -23.55 16.09 -13.18
C ALA A 585 -22.87 17.45 -12.95
N HIS A 586 -21.54 17.53 -13.09
CA HIS A 586 -20.74 18.74 -12.94
C HIS A 586 -20.19 19.26 -14.28
N ALA A 587 -20.58 18.68 -15.40
CA ALA A 587 -20.12 19.04 -16.74
C ALA A 587 -21.19 19.84 -17.50
N GLY A 588 -20.72 20.69 -18.42
CA GLY A 588 -21.57 21.42 -19.35
C GLY A 588 -22.04 20.56 -20.53
N ALA A 589 -22.88 21.15 -21.40
CA ALA A 589 -23.34 20.49 -22.61
C ALA A 589 -22.16 20.16 -23.54
N PRO A 590 -22.15 18.96 -24.20
CA PRO A 590 -21.07 18.53 -25.06
C PRO A 590 -20.73 19.51 -26.18
N VAL A 591 -19.45 19.62 -26.49
CA VAL A 591 -18.86 20.50 -27.51
C VAL A 591 -17.95 19.70 -28.45
N ALA A 592 -17.49 20.31 -29.55
CA ALA A 592 -16.47 19.69 -30.38
C ALA A 592 -15.16 19.50 -29.61
N PRO A 593 -14.43 18.38 -29.82
CA PRO A 593 -13.14 18.15 -29.15
C PRO A 593 -12.15 19.28 -29.46
N PRO A 594 -11.32 19.70 -28.49
CA PRO A 594 -10.26 20.66 -28.74
C PRO A 594 -9.17 20.06 -29.65
N ALA A 595 -8.43 20.91 -30.33
CA ALA A 595 -7.26 20.46 -31.08
C ALA A 595 -6.20 19.86 -30.15
N MET A 596 -5.34 19.01 -30.69
CA MET A 596 -4.18 18.49 -29.96
C MET A 596 -3.12 19.59 -29.84
N GLY A 597 -2.94 20.08 -28.61
CA GLY A 597 -2.08 21.22 -28.32
C GLY A 597 -2.69 22.57 -28.71
N ALA A 598 -1.91 23.64 -28.53
CA ALA A 598 -2.26 25.03 -28.88
C ALA A 598 -1.01 25.85 -29.23
N LYS A 599 -1.21 27.11 -29.63
CA LYS A 599 -0.11 28.06 -29.77
C LYS A 599 0.60 28.25 -28.43
N GLY A 600 1.89 27.95 -28.36
CA GLY A 600 2.67 27.92 -27.12
C GLY A 600 2.78 26.56 -26.47
N TYR A 601 1.90 25.64 -26.83
CA TYR A 601 1.88 24.22 -26.36
C TYR A 601 1.66 23.27 -27.55
N PRO A 602 2.57 23.28 -28.56
CA PRO A 602 2.41 22.43 -29.73
C PRO A 602 2.62 20.94 -29.36
N PRO A 603 2.07 20.01 -30.15
CA PRO A 603 2.43 18.61 -30.02
C PRO A 603 3.94 18.41 -30.22
N LEU A 604 4.60 17.76 -29.24
CA LEU A 604 6.05 17.54 -29.21
C LEU A 604 6.44 16.10 -29.59
N GLY A 605 5.50 15.16 -29.47
CA GLY A 605 5.69 13.74 -29.74
C GLY A 605 4.45 12.95 -29.40
N GLU A 606 4.49 11.65 -29.66
CA GLU A 606 3.41 10.72 -29.31
C GLU A 606 3.40 10.39 -27.79
N ALA A 607 2.21 10.16 -27.21
CA ALA A 607 2.11 9.46 -25.94
C ALA A 607 2.70 8.03 -26.08
N PRO A 608 3.31 7.51 -25.02
CA PRO A 608 3.39 7.99 -23.65
C PRO A 608 4.55 8.96 -23.36
N GLY A 609 5.23 9.50 -24.39
CA GLY A 609 6.37 10.40 -24.24
C GLY A 609 7.68 9.67 -23.91
N THR A 610 8.63 10.40 -23.35
CA THR A 610 10.00 9.92 -23.10
C THR A 610 10.33 9.78 -21.60
N TYR A 611 9.69 10.54 -20.71
CA TYR A 611 9.98 10.49 -19.28
C TYR A 611 9.56 9.16 -18.66
N VAL A 612 8.47 8.58 -19.10
CA VAL A 612 8.02 7.26 -18.67
C VAL A 612 9.02 6.14 -18.99
N LEU A 613 9.87 6.32 -20.02
CA LEU A 613 10.86 5.32 -20.46
C LEU A 613 12.19 5.40 -19.70
N GLN A 614 12.40 6.44 -18.88
CA GLN A 614 13.63 6.60 -18.09
C GLN A 614 13.73 5.51 -17.02
N LYS A 615 14.92 4.93 -16.87
CA LYS A 615 15.25 3.92 -15.87
C LYS A 615 16.07 4.53 -14.73
#